data_febe57691d477b16f6f311bc746573ba
#
_entry.id   febe57691d477b16f6f311bc746573ba
#
_cell.length_a   1.000
_cell.length_b   1.000
_cell.length_c   1.000
_cell.angle_alpha   90.00
_cell.angle_beta   90.00
_cell.angle_gamma   90.00
#
_symmetry.space_group_name_H-M   'P 1'
#
loop_
_entity.id
_entity.type
_entity.pdbx_description
1 polymer ?
#
loop_
_entity_poly.entity_id
_entity_poly.type
_entity_poly.pdbx_seq_one_letter_code
_entity_poly.pdbx_strand_id
1 'polypeptide(L)'
;MAWEHINGIFVDTDSFQSHSITFGDGTLVDGKFAGKNTWYDWHLIPTTRPVVAQAGVSTNFVDIPGRRDGPIDLSEYLTGGILYGARSGSFQFIVDNDHEYWEDIRSNIVNYLHGKRMKMCLEDDPAYYYEGRFTVEEWASGASYSTVTINYAVGPYKYYINAGGDWLWDPFNFDTDRTDTISTEGRL
;
A
#
# COMPACT_ATOMS: atom_id res chain seq x y z
N MET A 1 -13.85 -11.03 21.38
CA MET A 1 -13.92 -9.59 21.05
C MET A 1 -13.59 -8.85 22.34
N ALA A 2 -12.44 -8.22 22.37
CA ALA A 2 -12.09 -7.31 23.45
C ALA A 2 -12.54 -5.90 23.04
N TRP A 3 -13.35 -5.25 23.87
CA TRP A 3 -13.75 -3.87 23.68
C TRP A 3 -13.02 -3.01 24.69
N GLU A 4 -12.26 -2.06 24.22
CA GLU A 4 -11.59 -1.08 25.05
C GLU A 4 -12.21 0.31 24.83
N HIS A 5 -12.18 1.12 25.88
CA HIS A 5 -12.66 2.50 25.84
C HIS A 5 -11.46 3.41 25.62
N ILE A 6 -11.23 3.80 24.35
CA ILE A 6 -10.12 4.64 23.95
C ILE A 6 -10.65 6.04 23.67
N ASN A 7 -10.18 7.05 24.38
CA ASN A 7 -10.54 8.47 24.18
C ASN A 7 -12.05 8.74 24.08
N GLY A 8 -12.87 8.01 24.83
CA GLY A 8 -14.33 8.17 24.82
C GLY A 8 -15.07 7.34 23.76
N ILE A 9 -14.36 6.54 22.98
CA ILE A 9 -14.92 5.69 21.93
C ILE A 9 -14.73 4.22 22.34
N PHE A 10 -15.80 3.43 22.25
CA PHE A 10 -15.68 1.98 22.38
C PHE A 10 -15.11 1.40 21.07
N VAL A 11 -14.00 0.71 21.22
CA VAL A 11 -13.22 0.20 20.11
C VAL A 11 -13.08 -1.31 20.26
N ASP A 12 -13.33 -2.05 19.19
CA ASP A 12 -12.95 -3.45 19.10
C ASP A 12 -11.47 -3.52 18.71
N THR A 13 -10.59 -3.71 19.70
CA THR A 13 -9.15 -3.74 19.47
C THR A 13 -8.72 -4.86 18.54
N ASP A 14 -9.43 -5.97 18.50
CA ASP A 14 -9.12 -7.06 17.57
C ASP A 14 -9.37 -6.65 16.10
N SER A 15 -10.39 -5.82 15.86
CA SER A 15 -10.71 -5.37 14.49
C SER A 15 -9.75 -4.28 13.98
N PHE A 16 -9.16 -3.47 14.89
CA PHE A 16 -8.21 -2.42 14.50
C PHE A 16 -6.83 -2.97 14.14
N GLN A 17 -6.39 -4.03 14.76
CA GLN A 17 -5.15 -4.71 14.40
C GLN A 17 -5.21 -5.24 12.97
N SER A 18 -6.36 -5.72 12.52
CA SER A 18 -6.57 -6.24 11.16
C SER A 18 -6.63 -5.16 10.08
N HIS A 19 -6.63 -3.87 10.44
CA HIS A 19 -6.66 -2.75 9.49
C HIS A 19 -5.40 -1.89 9.55
N SER A 20 -4.34 -2.40 10.15
CA SER A 20 -3.08 -1.69 10.22
C SER A 20 -2.36 -1.65 8.87
N ILE A 21 -1.42 -0.72 8.76
CA ILE A 21 -0.60 -0.53 7.57
C ILE A 21 0.86 -0.66 7.97
N THR A 22 1.63 -1.44 7.22
CA THR A 22 3.08 -1.54 7.40
C THR A 22 3.80 -0.80 6.29
N PHE A 23 4.69 0.11 6.66
CA PHE A 23 5.55 0.87 5.75
C PHE A 23 7.00 0.39 5.87
N GLY A 24 7.65 0.10 4.74
CA GLY A 24 9.02 -0.42 4.73
C GLY A 24 9.71 -0.25 3.39
N ASP A 25 10.92 -0.78 3.28
CA ASP A 25 11.71 -0.81 2.05
C ASP A 25 11.38 -2.00 1.14
N GLY A 26 10.61 -2.96 1.65
CA GLY A 26 10.23 -4.19 0.97
C GLY A 26 11.05 -5.41 1.40
N THR A 27 11.87 -5.28 2.42
CA THR A 27 12.55 -6.41 3.03
C THR A 27 11.52 -7.37 3.64
N LEU A 28 11.75 -8.65 3.52
CA LEU A 28 10.96 -9.69 4.15
C LEU A 28 11.73 -10.28 5.34
N VAL A 29 11.04 -10.44 6.46
CA VAL A 29 11.55 -11.17 7.63
C VAL A 29 10.55 -12.29 7.93
N ASP A 30 11.03 -13.52 7.93
CA ASP A 30 10.21 -14.73 8.11
C ASP A 30 9.00 -14.77 7.12
N GLY A 31 9.22 -14.33 5.88
CA GLY A 31 8.20 -14.27 4.83
C GLY A 31 7.15 -13.18 5.00
N LYS A 32 7.28 -12.32 6.00
CA LYS A 32 6.40 -11.18 6.24
C LYS A 32 7.07 -9.87 5.86
N PHE A 33 6.27 -8.93 5.39
CA PHE A 33 6.74 -7.58 5.06
C PHE A 33 7.26 -6.87 6.31
N ALA A 34 8.56 -6.50 6.28
CA ALA A 34 9.22 -5.84 7.40
C ALA A 34 9.12 -4.33 7.27
N GLY A 35 8.92 -3.65 8.39
CA GLY A 35 8.82 -2.19 8.43
C GLY A 35 8.21 -1.68 9.71
N LYS A 36 7.76 -0.42 9.67
CA LYS A 36 7.02 0.19 10.79
C LYS A 36 5.52 0.06 10.55
N ASN A 37 4.83 -0.46 11.54
CA ASN A 37 3.40 -0.70 11.51
C ASN A 37 2.65 0.42 12.22
N THR A 38 1.51 0.85 11.67
CA THR A 38 0.71 1.94 12.24
C THR A 38 0.17 1.61 13.62
N TRP A 39 -0.20 0.37 13.89
CA TRP A 39 -0.70 -0.06 15.20
C TRP A 39 0.43 -0.42 16.18
N TYR A 40 1.30 -1.34 15.81
CA TYR A 40 2.29 -1.88 16.74
C TYR A 40 3.44 -0.91 17.10
N ASP A 41 3.84 -0.04 16.16
CA ASP A 41 4.96 0.89 16.36
C ASP A 41 4.51 2.31 16.71
N TRP A 42 3.35 2.73 16.23
CA TRP A 42 2.90 4.13 16.35
C TRP A 42 1.59 4.31 17.09
N HIS A 43 0.93 3.23 17.51
CA HIS A 43 -0.35 3.26 18.21
C HIS A 43 -1.41 4.11 17.50
N LEU A 44 -1.53 3.92 16.19
CA LEU A 44 -2.49 4.63 15.34
C LEU A 44 -3.70 3.75 15.06
N ILE A 45 -4.89 4.28 15.35
CA ILE A 45 -6.17 3.64 15.06
C ILE A 45 -6.75 4.28 13.80
N PRO A 46 -7.03 3.54 12.72
CA PRO A 46 -7.65 4.10 11.54
C PRO A 46 -9.08 4.57 11.83
N THR A 47 -9.45 5.77 11.38
CA THR A 47 -10.82 6.29 11.52
C THR A 47 -11.81 5.57 10.62
N THR A 48 -11.31 5.06 9.50
CA THR A 48 -12.05 4.25 8.53
C THR A 48 -11.12 3.14 8.02
N ARG A 49 -11.70 2.04 7.55
CA ARG A 49 -10.91 0.96 6.93
C ARG A 49 -9.98 1.53 5.85
N PRO A 50 -8.66 1.33 5.96
CA PRO A 50 -7.72 1.81 4.96
C PRO A 50 -7.94 1.10 3.62
N VAL A 51 -8.28 1.88 2.60
CA VAL A 51 -8.47 1.37 1.23
C VAL A 51 -7.71 2.27 0.28
N VAL A 52 -6.91 1.66 -0.61
CA VAL A 52 -6.22 2.40 -1.65
C VAL A 52 -7.18 2.74 -2.78
N ALA A 53 -7.26 4.03 -3.14
CA ALA A 53 -8.12 4.52 -4.22
C ALA A 53 -7.84 3.77 -5.54
N GLN A 54 -8.84 3.69 -6.39
CA GLN A 54 -8.66 3.10 -7.71
C GLN A 54 -7.72 3.95 -8.57
N ALA A 55 -6.99 3.29 -9.47
CA ALA A 55 -6.16 3.98 -10.44
C ALA A 55 -7.03 4.79 -11.40
N GLY A 56 -6.67 6.04 -11.64
CA GLY A 56 -7.29 6.82 -12.70
C GLY A 56 -7.04 6.19 -14.07
N VAL A 57 -8.00 6.25 -14.96
CA VAL A 57 -7.86 5.80 -16.34
C VAL A 57 -7.58 7.01 -17.21
N SER A 58 -6.53 6.95 -18.03
CA SER A 58 -6.25 7.99 -19.02
C SER A 58 -7.09 7.73 -20.27
N THR A 59 -7.96 8.67 -20.61
CA THR A 59 -8.79 8.58 -21.81
C THR A 59 -8.45 9.71 -22.80
N ASN A 60 -8.47 9.43 -24.10
CA ASN A 60 -8.20 10.37 -25.15
C ASN A 60 -9.32 10.33 -26.19
N PHE A 61 -10.24 11.28 -26.10
CA PHE A 61 -11.35 11.46 -27.05
C PHE A 61 -11.03 12.60 -28.03
N VAL A 62 -11.12 12.31 -29.31
CA VAL A 62 -10.88 13.30 -30.38
C VAL A 62 -12.18 13.63 -31.09
N ASP A 63 -12.56 14.90 -31.05
CA ASP A 63 -13.71 15.42 -31.80
C ASP A 63 -13.36 15.62 -33.26
N ILE A 64 -14.15 15.05 -34.16
CA ILE A 64 -14.04 15.28 -35.61
C ILE A 64 -15.24 16.13 -36.05
N PRO A 65 -14.99 17.37 -36.54
CA PRO A 65 -16.04 18.23 -37.00
C PRO A 65 -16.89 17.57 -38.13
N GLY A 66 -18.22 17.58 -37.95
CA GLY A 66 -19.16 17.00 -38.92
C GLY A 66 -19.47 15.50 -38.72
N ARG A 67 -18.87 14.84 -37.79
CA ARG A 67 -19.21 13.47 -37.43
C ARG A 67 -20.48 13.41 -36.57
N ARG A 68 -21.44 12.56 -36.95
CA ARG A 68 -22.72 12.41 -36.22
C ARG A 68 -22.65 11.48 -35.00
N ASP A 69 -21.66 10.60 -34.96
CA ASP A 69 -21.54 9.51 -33.95
C ASP A 69 -20.69 9.90 -32.73
N GLY A 70 -20.44 11.22 -32.54
CA GLY A 70 -19.64 11.73 -31.43
C GLY A 70 -18.12 11.56 -31.58
N PRO A 71 -17.34 11.82 -30.54
CA PRO A 71 -15.88 11.74 -30.57
C PRO A 71 -15.36 10.33 -30.81
N ILE A 72 -14.18 10.22 -31.38
CA ILE A 72 -13.47 8.94 -31.51
C ILE A 72 -12.65 8.73 -30.22
N ASP A 73 -12.79 7.56 -29.61
CA ASP A 73 -11.93 7.13 -28.53
C ASP A 73 -10.61 6.56 -29.09
N LEU A 74 -9.52 7.26 -28.80
CA LEU A 74 -8.16 6.86 -29.15
C LEU A 74 -7.33 6.49 -27.92
N SER A 75 -7.96 6.21 -26.78
CA SER A 75 -7.29 6.00 -25.50
C SER A 75 -6.27 4.86 -25.53
N GLU A 76 -6.55 3.81 -26.30
CA GLU A 76 -5.69 2.63 -26.40
C GLU A 76 -4.86 2.58 -27.70
N TYR A 77 -5.05 3.54 -28.60
CA TYR A 77 -4.48 3.49 -29.94
C TYR A 77 -2.95 3.45 -29.98
N LEU A 78 -2.30 4.19 -29.07
CA LEU A 78 -0.84 4.28 -29.03
C LEU A 78 -0.18 3.17 -28.19
N THR A 79 -0.91 2.60 -27.24
CA THR A 79 -0.36 1.71 -26.23
C THR A 79 -0.83 0.27 -26.37
N GLY A 80 -1.89 0.05 -27.14
CA GLY A 80 -2.53 -1.25 -27.30
C GLY A 80 -3.27 -1.73 -26.04
N GLY A 81 -3.45 -0.85 -25.03
CA GLY A 81 -4.15 -1.18 -23.80
C GLY A 81 -4.38 0.04 -22.91
N ILE A 82 -5.18 -0.15 -21.87
CA ILE A 82 -5.58 0.90 -20.93
C ILE A 82 -4.37 1.46 -20.19
N LEU A 83 -4.23 2.79 -20.15
CA LEU A 83 -3.23 3.48 -19.34
C LEU A 83 -3.81 3.86 -17.98
N TYR A 84 -3.18 3.34 -16.93
CA TYR A 84 -3.53 3.68 -15.56
C TYR A 84 -2.59 4.72 -14.99
N GLY A 85 -3.16 5.75 -14.37
CA GLY A 85 -2.44 6.77 -13.62
C GLY A 85 -2.09 6.32 -12.19
N ALA A 86 -1.29 7.12 -11.51
CA ALA A 86 -1.00 6.91 -10.09
C ALA A 86 -2.29 6.95 -9.25
N ARG A 87 -2.29 6.21 -8.15
CA ARG A 87 -3.34 6.25 -7.14
C ARG A 87 -2.94 7.23 -6.05
N SER A 88 -3.82 8.14 -5.71
CA SER A 88 -3.60 9.10 -4.65
C SER A 88 -4.78 9.15 -3.70
N GLY A 89 -4.50 9.44 -2.46
CA GLY A 89 -5.51 9.56 -1.41
C GLY A 89 -4.86 9.75 -0.04
N SER A 90 -5.64 9.58 1.00
CA SER A 90 -5.19 9.75 2.37
C SER A 90 -5.77 8.69 3.29
N PHE A 91 -5.02 8.38 4.34
CA PHE A 91 -5.47 7.59 5.48
C PHE A 91 -5.49 8.50 6.69
N GLN A 92 -6.57 8.47 7.44
CA GLN A 92 -6.71 9.24 8.67
C GLN A 92 -6.73 8.29 9.87
N PHE A 93 -5.95 8.66 10.88
CA PHE A 93 -5.79 7.88 12.10
C PHE A 93 -6.05 8.74 13.32
N ILE A 94 -6.50 8.11 14.39
CA ILE A 94 -6.52 8.65 15.75
C ILE A 94 -5.29 8.08 16.48
N VAL A 95 -4.63 8.91 17.27
CA VAL A 95 -3.49 8.49 18.08
C VAL A 95 -4.01 7.91 19.39
N ASP A 96 -3.73 6.63 19.59
CA ASP A 96 -4.07 5.90 20.80
C ASP A 96 -2.89 5.91 21.76
N ASN A 97 -2.64 7.08 22.36
CA ASN A 97 -1.63 7.22 23.40
C ASN A 97 -1.89 8.51 24.22
N ASP A 98 -1.27 8.57 25.41
CA ASP A 98 -1.36 9.73 26.28
C ASP A 98 -0.76 10.97 25.63
N HIS A 99 -1.30 12.13 25.95
CA HIS A 99 -0.94 13.43 25.39
C HIS A 99 0.56 13.74 25.45
N GLU A 100 1.26 13.25 26.50
CA GLU A 100 2.70 13.48 26.67
C GLU A 100 3.57 12.83 25.59
N TYR A 101 3.07 11.75 24.93
CA TYR A 101 3.80 11.01 23.90
C TYR A 101 3.47 11.47 22.47
N TRP A 102 2.49 12.34 22.28
CA TRP A 102 2.02 12.70 20.94
C TRP A 102 3.11 13.32 20.06
N GLU A 103 3.95 14.19 20.62
CA GLU A 103 5.02 14.84 19.86
C GLU A 103 6.14 13.87 19.49
N ASP A 104 6.45 12.90 20.33
CA ASP A 104 7.44 11.87 20.04
C ASP A 104 6.92 10.94 18.92
N ILE A 105 5.67 10.54 19.00
CA ILE A 105 5.02 9.71 17.94
C ILE A 105 5.01 10.49 16.63
N ARG A 106 4.61 11.75 16.63
CA ARG A 106 4.62 12.63 15.47
C ARG A 106 6.01 12.72 14.85
N SER A 107 7.01 13.01 15.65
CA SER A 107 8.40 13.13 15.20
C SER A 107 8.90 11.81 14.58
N ASN A 108 8.55 10.67 15.19
CA ASN A 108 8.90 9.36 14.67
C ASN A 108 8.25 9.08 13.32
N ILE A 109 6.96 9.37 13.17
CA ILE A 109 6.22 9.18 11.92
C ILE A 109 6.79 10.08 10.82
N VAL A 110 6.97 11.37 11.11
CA VAL A 110 7.49 12.35 10.15
C VAL A 110 8.91 11.97 9.71
N ASN A 111 9.79 11.66 10.65
CA ASN A 111 11.17 11.27 10.35
C ASN A 111 11.26 9.98 9.54
N TYR A 112 10.36 9.04 9.77
CA TYR A 112 10.36 7.76 9.07
C TYR A 112 9.74 7.85 7.68
N LEU A 113 8.61 8.54 7.54
CA LEU A 113 7.74 8.43 6.37
C LEU A 113 7.71 9.67 5.48
N HIS A 114 7.78 10.89 6.06
CA HIS A 114 7.47 12.12 5.33
C HIS A 114 8.40 12.36 4.13
N GLY A 115 7.77 12.48 2.95
CA GLY A 115 8.46 12.77 1.69
C GLY A 115 9.24 11.60 1.08
N LYS A 116 9.32 10.45 1.74
CA LYS A 116 10.11 9.30 1.27
C LYS A 116 9.31 8.43 0.30
N ARG A 117 10.03 7.76 -0.61
CA ARG A 117 9.51 6.68 -1.42
C ARG A 117 9.67 5.39 -0.65
N MET A 118 8.57 4.72 -0.38
CA MET A 118 8.54 3.50 0.41
C MET A 118 7.50 2.54 -0.17
N LYS A 119 7.51 1.33 0.33
CA LYS A 119 6.49 0.33 0.06
C LYS A 119 5.51 0.27 1.22
N MET A 120 4.25 0.00 0.92
CA MET A 120 3.14 -0.04 1.86
C MET A 120 2.40 -1.36 1.69
N CYS A 121 2.28 -2.10 2.77
CA CYS A 121 1.50 -3.33 2.85
C CYS A 121 0.30 -3.10 3.79
N LEU A 122 -0.90 -3.43 3.32
CA LEU A 122 -2.11 -3.42 4.14
C LEU A 122 -2.26 -4.76 4.84
N GLU A 123 -2.59 -4.76 6.11
CA GLU A 123 -2.85 -6.00 6.86
C GLU A 123 -4.03 -6.78 6.28
N ASP A 124 -5.00 -6.10 5.69
CA ASP A 124 -6.14 -6.72 4.99
C ASP A 124 -5.74 -7.45 3.69
N ASP A 125 -4.56 -7.13 3.13
CA ASP A 125 -4.04 -7.73 1.88
C ASP A 125 -2.54 -8.01 2.01
N PRO A 126 -2.13 -8.90 2.95
CA PRO A 126 -0.74 -9.07 3.34
C PRO A 126 0.14 -9.71 2.26
N ALA A 127 -0.47 -10.25 1.20
CA ALA A 127 0.26 -10.83 0.07
C ALA A 127 0.78 -9.79 -0.94
N TYR A 128 0.32 -8.54 -0.82
CA TYR A 128 0.63 -7.49 -1.79
C TYR A 128 1.13 -6.21 -1.12
N TYR A 129 1.94 -5.45 -1.85
CA TYR A 129 2.35 -4.11 -1.46
C TYR A 129 2.12 -3.11 -2.60
N TYR A 130 1.99 -1.85 -2.21
CA TYR A 130 2.03 -0.69 -3.10
C TYR A 130 3.34 0.05 -2.90
N GLU A 131 3.89 0.61 -3.97
CA GLU A 131 5.10 1.40 -3.89
C GLU A 131 4.81 2.83 -4.32
N GLY A 132 5.29 3.79 -3.55
CA GLY A 132 5.09 5.19 -3.84
C GLY A 132 5.67 6.15 -2.82
N ARG A 133 5.18 7.36 -2.84
CA ARG A 133 5.63 8.43 -1.94
C ARG A 133 4.54 8.77 -0.94
N PHE A 134 4.96 8.98 0.29
CA PHE A 134 4.08 9.27 1.41
C PHE A 134 4.42 10.62 2.02
N THR A 135 3.40 11.36 2.44
CA THR A 135 3.55 12.62 3.16
C THR A 135 2.62 12.64 4.35
N VAL A 136 3.11 13.19 5.44
CA VAL A 136 2.33 13.37 6.67
C VAL A 136 1.85 14.82 6.69
N GLU A 137 0.55 15.03 6.85
CA GLU A 137 -0.04 16.36 7.00
C GLU A 137 0.20 16.94 8.41
N GLU A 138 -0.19 18.18 8.58
CA GLU A 138 -0.18 18.82 9.88
C GLU A 138 -1.03 18.01 10.87
N TRP A 139 -0.49 17.90 12.07
CA TRP A 139 -1.11 17.15 13.14
C TRP A 139 -2.23 17.99 13.76
N ALA A 140 -3.43 17.45 13.78
CA ALA A 140 -4.57 18.12 14.38
C ALA A 140 -4.83 17.55 15.78
N SER A 141 -4.55 18.34 16.81
CA SER A 141 -4.76 17.97 18.20
C SER A 141 -5.97 18.67 18.78
N GLY A 142 -6.92 17.89 19.28
CA GLY A 142 -8.02 18.35 20.13
C GLY A 142 -7.69 18.22 21.62
N ALA A 143 -8.66 18.54 22.48
CA ALA A 143 -8.49 18.40 23.92
C ALA A 143 -8.48 16.93 24.40
N SER A 144 -9.10 16.02 23.64
CA SER A 144 -9.31 14.63 24.05
C SER A 144 -8.63 13.60 23.13
N TYR A 145 -8.30 13.98 21.90
CA TYR A 145 -7.65 13.08 20.94
C TYR A 145 -6.83 13.86 19.92
N SER A 146 -5.89 13.19 19.32
CA SER A 146 -5.08 13.73 18.23
C SER A 146 -5.29 12.91 16.97
N THR A 147 -5.30 13.56 15.82
CA THR A 147 -5.44 12.89 14.52
C THR A 147 -4.22 13.16 13.64
N VAL A 148 -3.83 12.17 12.88
CA VAL A 148 -2.79 12.27 11.85
C VAL A 148 -3.33 11.81 10.52
N THR A 149 -3.01 12.55 9.47
CA THR A 149 -3.35 12.20 8.10
C THR A 149 -2.07 11.84 7.34
N ILE A 150 -2.05 10.66 6.74
CA ILE A 150 -0.96 10.19 5.89
C ILE A 150 -1.48 10.17 4.46
N ASN A 151 -0.96 11.05 3.61
CA ASN A 151 -1.25 11.07 2.19
C ASN A 151 -0.33 10.10 1.46
N TYR A 152 -0.86 9.48 0.42
CA TYR A 152 -0.12 8.59 -0.44
C TYR A 152 -0.26 8.97 -1.92
N ALA A 153 0.81 8.78 -2.68
CA ALA A 153 0.85 8.76 -4.13
C ALA A 153 1.62 7.52 -4.57
N VAL A 154 0.89 6.47 -4.92
CA VAL A 154 1.44 5.15 -5.24
C VAL A 154 1.21 4.78 -6.69
N GLY A 155 1.97 3.81 -7.19
CA GLY A 155 1.80 3.29 -8.53
C GLY A 155 0.41 2.70 -8.79
N PRO A 156 0.03 2.53 -10.08
CA PRO A 156 -1.29 2.02 -10.44
C PRO A 156 -1.49 0.55 -10.05
N TYR A 157 -0.42 -0.20 -9.94
CA TYR A 157 -0.45 -1.63 -9.67
C TYR A 157 -0.02 -1.94 -8.24
N LYS A 158 -0.56 -3.02 -7.70
CA LYS A 158 -0.02 -3.68 -6.51
C LYS A 158 0.91 -4.80 -6.93
N TYR A 159 1.93 -5.04 -6.14
CA TYR A 159 2.97 -6.04 -6.40
C TYR A 159 2.83 -7.18 -5.39
N TYR A 160 2.94 -8.41 -5.89
CA TYR A 160 2.96 -9.58 -5.02
C TYR A 160 4.27 -9.61 -4.23
N ILE A 161 4.21 -9.82 -2.93
CA ILE A 161 5.38 -9.77 -2.04
C ILE A 161 6.45 -10.79 -2.45
N ASN A 162 6.04 -11.99 -2.83
CA ASN A 162 6.93 -13.06 -3.23
C ASN A 162 7.19 -13.11 -4.76
N ALA A 163 6.85 -12.04 -5.50
CA ALA A 163 7.05 -12.00 -6.96
C ALA A 163 8.53 -12.07 -7.39
N GLY A 164 9.47 -11.86 -6.48
CA GLY A 164 10.90 -12.07 -6.67
C GLY A 164 11.42 -13.34 -6.01
N GLY A 165 10.54 -14.23 -5.56
CA GLY A 165 10.95 -15.51 -5.00
C GLY A 165 11.68 -16.40 -6.00
N ASP A 166 12.43 -17.32 -5.49
CA ASP A 166 13.44 -18.18 -6.11
C ASP A 166 13.11 -18.85 -7.45
N TRP A 167 11.84 -18.90 -7.83
CA TRP A 167 11.44 -19.59 -9.06
C TRP A 167 11.71 -18.80 -10.35
N LEU A 168 11.90 -17.46 -10.29
CA LEU A 168 12.13 -16.63 -11.48
C LEU A 168 13.61 -16.45 -11.82
N TRP A 169 14.47 -16.56 -10.81
CA TRP A 169 15.92 -16.48 -10.92
C TRP A 169 16.57 -17.25 -9.77
N ASP A 170 16.13 -18.46 -9.52
CA ASP A 170 17.04 -19.44 -8.94
C ASP A 170 18.25 -19.46 -9.89
N PRO A 171 19.44 -19.10 -9.43
CA PRO A 171 20.59 -19.05 -10.32
C PRO A 171 20.72 -20.45 -10.92
N PHE A 172 20.27 -20.60 -12.17
CA PHE A 172 20.42 -21.81 -12.93
C PHE A 172 21.89 -22.21 -12.87
N ASN A 173 22.17 -23.20 -12.05
CA ASN A 173 23.52 -23.68 -11.88
C ASN A 173 23.79 -24.71 -13.00
N PHE A 174 24.52 -24.30 -14.01
CA PHE A 174 24.88 -25.15 -15.14
C PHE A 174 25.59 -26.45 -14.74
N ASP A 175 26.15 -26.52 -13.53
CA ASP A 175 26.82 -27.73 -13.03
C ASP A 175 25.88 -28.72 -12.33
N THR A 176 24.78 -28.22 -11.74
CA THR A 176 23.86 -29.03 -10.94
C THR A 176 22.45 -29.16 -11.55
N ASP A 177 21.99 -28.14 -12.28
CA ASP A 177 20.66 -28.14 -12.88
C ASP A 177 20.74 -28.74 -14.30
N ARG A 178 20.47 -30.02 -14.38
CA ARG A 178 20.51 -30.75 -15.66
C ARG A 178 19.20 -30.53 -16.43
N THR A 179 19.34 -30.08 -17.67
CA THR A 179 18.22 -30.03 -18.63
C THR A 179 17.71 -31.42 -19.04
N ASP A 180 18.47 -32.46 -18.76
CA ASP A 180 18.18 -33.84 -19.15
C ASP A 180 17.06 -34.47 -18.29
N THR A 181 16.79 -33.93 -17.08
CA THR A 181 15.70 -34.42 -16.23
C THR A 181 14.31 -33.97 -16.69
N ILE A 182 14.24 -33.00 -17.57
CA ILE A 182 12.94 -32.51 -18.11
C ILE A 182 12.46 -33.38 -19.28
N SER A 183 13.37 -34.13 -19.92
CA SER A 183 13.02 -34.92 -21.13
C SER A 183 12.57 -36.34 -20.87
N THR A 184 12.68 -36.84 -19.64
CA THR A 184 12.36 -38.24 -19.31
C THR A 184 10.97 -38.46 -18.74
N GLU A 185 10.27 -37.44 -18.27
CA GLU A 185 8.89 -37.59 -17.75
C GLU A 185 7.78 -37.34 -18.79
N GLY A 186 8.13 -37.02 -20.01
CA GLY A 186 7.18 -36.74 -21.08
C GLY A 186 6.96 -37.89 -22.08
N ARG A 187 7.39 -39.13 -21.77
CA ARG A 187 7.15 -40.32 -22.60
C ARG A 187 6.54 -41.44 -21.78
N LEU A 188 5.26 -41.36 -21.62
CA LEU A 188 4.36 -42.50 -21.50
C LEU A 188 3.11 -42.21 -22.33
#